data_b41976bc03a0a8bf982f873981d8d505
#
_entry.id   b41976bc03a0a8bf982f873981d8d505
#
_cell.length_a   1.000
_cell.length_b   1.000
_cell.length_c   1.000
_cell.angle_alpha   90.00
_cell.angle_beta   90.00
_cell.angle_gamma   90.00
#
_symmetry.space_group_name_H-M   'P 1'
#
loop_
_entity.id
_entity.type
_entity.pdbx_description
1 polymer ?
#
loop_
_entity_poly.entity_id
_entity_poly.type
_entity_poly.pdbx_seq_one_letter_code
_entity_poly.pdbx_strand_id
1 'polypeptide(L)'
;MIVEDKAPDTVNVNGKKTSVYELQSLDSEPEYPGGVSGLMSFLGQNIVYPESAMQNNIQGKVLVKFVVTKEGNVANVEVLQSVDPALDAEAVRVVSLMKGFTPGILNGEKVNVWYVLPVNYKLQDDRQDIQYEGFDAVAIDSIGYKEMMDLGIKSRQENNLPHAIAYFKEAYHINPYGIEPIENITAMNTAVGKEEDNQAVYEYAIDELTRWNRLNGTGNSAVEPMEYFAAKMKSIDANDIYPRTSLLWTYLETRNPDYEMKVKNLLDELIPATEKQELWPQYGYLMSLRTCFIENEKELIPFVEPNADKLAKSPQGVGALVILSRMYREQNDNAKADKYMKMAEQADPEREELPKWLE
;
A
#
# COMPACT_ATOMS: atom_id res chain seq x y z
N MET A 1 9.52 35.85 -12.60
CA MET A 1 8.43 36.58 -11.93
C MET A 1 8.79 36.52 -10.46
N ILE A 2 9.10 37.65 -9.84
CA ILE A 2 9.47 37.74 -8.43
C ILE A 2 8.18 37.40 -7.68
N VAL A 3 8.13 36.28 -6.92
CA VAL A 3 7.07 35.99 -5.98
C VAL A 3 7.18 37.10 -4.93
N GLU A 4 6.20 38.01 -4.90
CA GLU A 4 6.13 39.02 -3.83
C GLU A 4 6.02 38.24 -2.51
N ASP A 5 7.02 38.43 -1.66
CA ASP A 5 7.00 37.99 -0.25
C ASP A 5 5.79 38.58 0.43
N LYS A 6 4.69 37.84 0.49
CA LYS A 6 3.49 38.27 1.21
C LYS A 6 3.86 38.36 2.70
N ALA A 7 3.69 39.55 3.28
CA ALA A 7 3.92 39.74 4.71
C ALA A 7 3.09 38.69 5.51
N PRO A 8 3.64 38.16 6.61
CA PRO A 8 2.93 37.17 7.43
C PRO A 8 1.64 37.71 7.99
N ASP A 9 0.60 36.91 8.04
CA ASP A 9 -0.64 37.29 8.72
C ASP A 9 -0.40 37.39 10.21
N THR A 10 -0.96 38.43 10.85
CA THR A 10 -0.92 38.55 12.31
C THR A 10 -2.20 38.00 12.90
N VAL A 11 -2.14 36.82 13.51
CA VAL A 11 -3.28 36.09 14.04
C VAL A 11 -3.15 35.87 15.54
N ASN A 12 -4.27 35.76 16.24
CA ASN A 12 -4.28 35.36 17.63
C ASN A 12 -4.18 33.84 17.74
N VAL A 13 -3.02 33.33 18.10
CA VAL A 13 -2.78 31.90 18.34
C VAL A 13 -2.64 31.71 19.85
N ASN A 14 -3.56 30.94 20.44
CA ASN A 14 -3.59 30.66 21.89
C ASN A 14 -3.48 31.91 22.79
N GLY A 15 -4.20 32.96 22.43
CA GLY A 15 -4.24 34.21 23.22
C GLY A 15 -3.07 35.19 22.97
N LYS A 16 -2.16 34.88 22.07
CA LYS A 16 -1.03 35.75 21.68
C LYS A 16 -1.12 36.14 20.21
N LYS A 17 -0.98 37.43 19.91
CA LYS A 17 -0.80 37.89 18.52
C LYS A 17 0.57 37.43 18.04
N THR A 18 0.60 36.68 16.94
CA THR A 18 1.83 36.14 16.38
C THR A 18 1.76 36.12 14.85
N SER A 19 2.91 36.11 14.20
CA SER A 19 3.01 35.97 12.77
C SER A 19 2.76 34.51 12.36
N VAL A 20 1.98 34.33 11.30
CA VAL A 20 1.71 33.05 10.67
C VAL A 20 2.04 33.17 9.19
N TYR A 21 2.85 32.26 8.69
CA TYR A 21 3.40 32.28 7.33
C TYR A 21 2.64 31.36 6.41
N GLU A 22 2.66 31.62 5.13
CA GLU A 22 2.16 30.71 4.09
C GLU A 22 3.21 29.66 3.74
N LEU A 23 2.80 28.47 3.29
CA LEU A 23 3.70 27.35 2.96
C LEU A 23 4.79 27.73 1.94
N GLN A 24 4.44 28.54 0.93
CA GLN A 24 5.34 28.89 -0.16
C GLN A 24 6.54 29.76 0.24
N SER A 25 6.54 30.31 1.44
CA SER A 25 7.63 31.19 1.94
C SER A 25 8.63 30.47 2.85
N LEU A 26 8.51 29.16 3.02
CA LEU A 26 9.29 28.39 4.00
C LEU A 26 10.52 27.71 3.38
N ASP A 27 11.56 27.55 4.19
CA ASP A 27 12.71 26.71 3.87
C ASP A 27 12.37 25.21 4.01
N SER A 28 11.46 24.88 4.95
CA SER A 28 10.92 23.53 5.18
C SER A 28 9.48 23.61 5.66
N GLU A 29 8.61 22.83 5.05
CA GLU A 29 7.18 22.75 5.40
C GLU A 29 6.94 21.96 6.68
N PRO A 30 5.81 22.21 7.37
CA PRO A 30 5.40 21.38 8.50
C PRO A 30 5.04 19.96 8.02
N GLU A 31 5.42 18.94 8.81
CA GLU A 31 5.14 17.55 8.50
C GLU A 31 4.45 16.85 9.67
N TYR A 32 3.40 16.07 9.40
CA TYR A 32 2.75 15.22 10.40
C TYR A 32 3.62 14.00 10.72
N PRO A 33 3.61 13.45 11.97
CA PRO A 33 4.35 12.23 12.31
C PRO A 33 4.04 11.07 11.36
N GLY A 34 5.06 10.55 10.69
CA GLY A 34 4.91 9.53 9.64
C GLY A 34 4.46 10.06 8.28
N GLY A 35 4.59 11.39 8.07
CA GLY A 35 4.26 12.05 6.81
C GLY A 35 2.78 11.96 6.44
N VAL A 36 2.51 11.97 5.14
CA VAL A 36 1.14 11.84 4.60
C VAL A 36 0.50 10.52 5.03
N SER A 37 1.25 9.42 5.05
CA SER A 37 0.74 8.11 5.48
C SER A 37 0.30 8.11 6.94
N GLY A 38 1.09 8.73 7.84
CA GLY A 38 0.71 8.91 9.25
C GLY A 38 -0.53 9.76 9.42
N LEU A 39 -0.63 10.84 8.62
CA LEU A 39 -1.80 11.73 8.60
C LEU A 39 -3.06 10.98 8.16
N MET A 40 -3.00 10.21 7.06
CA MET A 40 -4.15 9.45 6.55
C MET A 40 -4.57 8.34 7.52
N SER A 41 -3.60 7.64 8.13
CA SER A 41 -3.88 6.66 9.18
C SER A 41 -4.58 7.29 10.39
N PHE A 42 -4.11 8.47 10.84
CA PHE A 42 -4.76 9.20 11.92
C PHE A 42 -6.20 9.59 11.58
N LEU A 43 -6.43 10.15 10.39
CA LEU A 43 -7.76 10.52 9.93
C LEU A 43 -8.69 9.30 9.86
N GLY A 44 -8.25 8.19 9.25
CA GLY A 44 -9.03 6.97 9.12
C GLY A 44 -9.42 6.33 10.46
N GLN A 45 -8.58 6.49 11.50
CA GLN A 45 -8.86 5.97 12.85
C GLN A 45 -9.73 6.90 13.70
N ASN A 46 -9.78 8.20 13.40
CA ASN A 46 -10.40 9.20 14.27
C ASN A 46 -11.62 9.90 13.66
N ILE A 47 -11.83 9.83 12.34
CA ILE A 47 -13.03 10.35 11.69
C ILE A 47 -14.23 9.45 12.04
N VAL A 48 -15.29 10.07 12.52
CA VAL A 48 -16.60 9.44 12.71
C VAL A 48 -17.56 10.08 11.71
N TYR A 49 -18.15 9.27 10.83
CA TYR A 49 -19.14 9.79 9.89
C TYR A 49 -20.42 10.16 10.65
N PRO A 50 -20.89 11.42 10.59
CA PRO A 50 -22.10 11.82 11.32
C PRO A 50 -23.34 11.08 10.82
N GLU A 51 -24.14 10.57 11.72
CA GLU A 51 -25.35 9.79 11.39
C GLU A 51 -26.35 10.59 10.55
N SER A 52 -26.51 11.88 10.85
CA SER A 52 -27.37 12.78 10.07
C SER A 52 -26.91 12.92 8.62
N ALA A 53 -25.59 12.97 8.38
CA ALA A 53 -25.05 13.03 7.02
C ALA A 53 -25.19 11.68 6.30
N MET A 54 -25.01 10.55 7.00
CA MET A 54 -25.26 9.22 6.43
C MET A 54 -26.71 9.02 6.01
N GLN A 55 -27.66 9.36 6.87
CA GLN A 55 -29.10 9.22 6.59
C GLN A 55 -29.57 10.06 5.40
N ASN A 56 -28.92 11.20 5.16
CA ASN A 56 -29.25 12.12 4.06
C ASN A 56 -28.35 11.93 2.84
N ASN A 57 -27.50 10.89 2.79
CA ASN A 57 -26.57 10.63 1.70
C ASN A 57 -25.65 11.84 1.36
N ILE A 58 -25.29 12.64 2.36
CA ILE A 58 -24.45 13.82 2.17
C ILE A 58 -22.97 13.40 2.16
N GLN A 59 -22.30 13.63 1.05
CA GLN A 59 -20.89 13.31 0.82
C GLN A 59 -20.16 14.54 0.29
N GLY A 60 -18.84 14.59 0.47
CA GLY A 60 -18.04 15.67 -0.11
C GLY A 60 -16.71 15.89 0.59
N LYS A 61 -15.99 16.90 0.14
CA LYS A 61 -14.67 17.29 0.63
C LYS A 61 -14.79 18.59 1.44
N VAL A 62 -14.56 18.53 2.74
CA VAL A 62 -14.46 19.68 3.62
C VAL A 62 -13.00 20.16 3.61
N LEU A 63 -12.74 21.43 3.24
CA LEU A 63 -11.40 22.00 3.39
C LEU A 63 -11.29 22.68 4.74
N VAL A 64 -10.34 22.20 5.55
CA VAL A 64 -10.07 22.75 6.89
C VAL A 64 -8.74 23.50 6.87
N LYS A 65 -8.77 24.79 7.22
CA LYS A 65 -7.59 25.62 7.40
C LYS A 65 -7.24 25.69 8.89
N PHE A 66 -5.97 25.59 9.22
CA PHE A 66 -5.50 25.67 10.60
C PHE A 66 -4.05 26.15 10.67
N VAL A 67 -3.60 26.51 11.84
CA VAL A 67 -2.19 26.86 12.09
C VAL A 67 -1.46 25.67 12.68
N VAL A 68 -0.36 25.25 12.04
CA VAL A 68 0.66 24.42 12.69
C VAL A 68 1.60 25.37 13.43
N THR A 69 1.61 25.28 14.76
CA THR A 69 2.43 26.16 15.59
C THR A 69 3.91 25.73 15.54
N LYS A 70 4.81 26.65 15.87
CA LYS A 70 6.24 26.38 15.98
C LYS A 70 6.60 25.30 17.04
N GLU A 71 5.65 24.96 17.91
CA GLU A 71 5.72 23.84 18.87
C GLU A 71 5.18 22.53 18.29
N GLY A 72 4.66 22.52 17.04
CA GLY A 72 4.11 21.33 16.38
C GLY A 72 2.67 21.00 16.78
N ASN A 73 1.93 21.94 17.37
CA ASN A 73 0.53 21.77 17.72
C ASN A 73 -0.39 22.44 16.69
N VAL A 74 -1.66 22.02 16.68
CA VAL A 74 -2.71 22.62 15.85
C VAL A 74 -3.42 23.73 16.62
N ALA A 75 -3.70 24.83 15.93
CA ALA A 75 -4.46 25.97 16.47
C ALA A 75 -5.30 26.62 15.36
N ASN A 76 -6.25 27.46 15.73
CA ASN A 76 -7.07 28.27 14.80
C ASN A 76 -7.70 27.45 13.68
N VAL A 77 -8.36 26.34 14.04
CA VAL A 77 -9.02 25.45 13.09
C VAL A 77 -10.31 26.08 12.59
N GLU A 78 -10.44 26.25 11.28
CA GLU A 78 -11.63 26.82 10.63
C GLU A 78 -11.96 26.08 9.32
N VAL A 79 -13.23 26.07 8.95
CA VAL A 79 -13.67 25.51 7.68
C VAL A 79 -13.47 26.54 6.58
N LEU A 80 -12.63 26.23 5.61
CA LEU A 80 -12.39 27.07 4.43
C LEU A 80 -13.43 26.80 3.33
N GLN A 81 -13.82 25.53 3.16
CA GLN A 81 -14.87 25.12 2.24
C GLN A 81 -15.79 24.11 2.93
N SER A 82 -17.04 24.49 3.08
CA SER A 82 -18.10 23.71 3.72
C SER A 82 -18.75 22.74 2.75
N VAL A 83 -19.24 21.62 3.29
CA VAL A 83 -20.12 20.67 2.60
C VAL A 83 -21.46 20.59 3.32
N ASP A 84 -21.43 20.30 4.61
CA ASP A 84 -22.61 20.14 5.47
C ASP A 84 -22.19 20.45 6.93
N PRO A 85 -23.07 21.09 7.73
CA PRO A 85 -22.71 21.49 9.09
C PRO A 85 -22.24 20.33 9.98
N ALA A 86 -22.78 19.10 9.80
CA ALA A 86 -22.36 17.95 10.59
C ALA A 86 -20.99 17.44 10.14
N LEU A 87 -20.73 17.36 8.82
CA LEU A 87 -19.42 17.01 8.27
C LEU A 87 -18.37 18.05 8.62
N ASP A 88 -18.72 19.33 8.57
CA ASP A 88 -17.84 20.43 8.92
C ASP A 88 -17.42 20.39 10.39
N ALA A 89 -18.38 20.16 11.29
CA ALA A 89 -18.12 20.03 12.72
C ALA A 89 -17.19 18.84 13.03
N GLU A 90 -17.42 17.72 12.36
CA GLU A 90 -16.58 16.52 12.53
C GLU A 90 -15.16 16.75 11.97
N ALA A 91 -15.04 17.39 10.79
CA ALA A 91 -13.75 17.77 10.22
C ALA A 91 -12.95 18.67 11.15
N VAL A 92 -13.58 19.68 11.73
CA VAL A 92 -12.96 20.57 12.74
C VAL A 92 -12.56 19.78 13.99
N ARG A 93 -13.43 18.86 14.46
CA ARG A 93 -13.13 18.02 15.63
C ARG A 93 -11.88 17.17 15.41
N VAL A 94 -11.82 16.44 14.31
CA VAL A 94 -10.71 15.50 14.04
C VAL A 94 -9.41 16.24 13.80
N VAL A 95 -9.42 17.35 13.05
CA VAL A 95 -8.22 18.19 12.84
C VAL A 95 -7.73 18.80 14.15
N SER A 96 -8.62 19.20 15.06
CA SER A 96 -8.26 19.74 16.37
C SER A 96 -7.58 18.73 17.30
N LEU A 97 -7.71 17.41 17.03
CA LEU A 97 -7.03 16.35 17.79
C LEU A 97 -5.59 16.12 17.33
N MET A 98 -5.22 16.66 16.18
CA MET A 98 -3.89 16.46 15.59
C MET A 98 -2.82 17.18 16.40
N LYS A 99 -1.65 16.53 16.55
CA LYS A 99 -0.50 17.05 17.29
C LYS A 99 0.79 16.38 16.86
N GLY A 100 1.91 16.97 17.26
CA GLY A 100 3.22 16.37 17.04
C GLY A 100 3.80 16.64 15.66
N PHE A 101 3.30 17.64 14.94
CA PHE A 101 3.91 18.08 13.69
C PHE A 101 5.38 18.46 13.89
N THR A 102 6.22 18.14 12.93
CA THR A 102 7.47 18.86 12.73
C THR A 102 7.11 20.27 12.26
N PRO A 103 7.51 21.35 12.95
CA PRO A 103 7.11 22.70 12.58
C PRO A 103 7.80 23.17 11.30
N GLY A 104 7.17 24.12 10.59
CA GLY A 104 7.80 24.79 9.46
C GLY A 104 9.03 25.61 9.88
N ILE A 105 9.99 25.73 8.97
CA ILE A 105 11.24 26.48 9.17
C ILE A 105 11.31 27.60 8.14
N LEU A 106 11.66 28.80 8.61
CA LEU A 106 11.94 29.97 7.79
C LEU A 106 13.20 30.67 8.32
N ASN A 107 14.19 30.86 7.46
CA ASN A 107 15.51 31.43 7.81
C ASN A 107 16.19 30.72 9.00
N GLY A 108 16.01 29.37 9.08
CA GLY A 108 16.55 28.53 10.14
C GLY A 108 15.78 28.57 11.46
N GLU A 109 14.69 29.32 11.56
CA GLU A 109 13.87 29.41 12.78
C GLU A 109 12.52 28.71 12.59
N LYS A 110 12.01 28.08 13.67
CA LYS A 110 10.68 27.48 13.70
C LYS A 110 9.61 28.57 13.71
N VAL A 111 8.65 28.48 12.79
CA VAL A 111 7.58 29.45 12.61
C VAL A 111 6.20 28.83 12.68
N ASN A 112 5.17 29.66 12.93
CA ASN A 112 3.79 29.20 12.78
C ASN A 112 3.37 29.30 11.32
N VAL A 113 2.64 28.30 10.83
CA VAL A 113 2.35 28.13 9.39
C VAL A 113 0.87 27.83 9.18
N TRP A 114 0.26 28.48 8.20
CA TRP A 114 -1.06 28.11 7.71
C TRP A 114 -0.98 26.78 6.95
N TYR A 115 -1.86 25.87 7.31
CA TYR A 115 -2.01 24.57 6.66
C TYR A 115 -3.46 24.37 6.22
N VAL A 116 -3.68 23.78 5.06
CA VAL A 116 -5.01 23.43 4.56
C VAL A 116 -5.07 21.92 4.32
N LEU A 117 -6.04 21.28 4.95
CA LEU A 117 -6.24 19.85 4.87
C LEU A 117 -7.60 19.53 4.26
N PRO A 118 -7.66 18.77 3.16
CA PRO A 118 -8.90 18.21 2.66
C PRO A 118 -9.33 16.99 3.48
N VAL A 119 -10.52 17.06 4.09
CA VAL A 119 -11.16 15.92 4.78
C VAL A 119 -12.26 15.39 3.88
N ASN A 120 -12.09 14.17 3.39
CA ASN A 120 -12.99 13.56 2.43
C ASN A 120 -14.01 12.68 3.15
N TYR A 121 -15.30 12.93 2.91
CA TYR A 121 -16.41 12.12 3.40
C TYR A 121 -17.08 11.40 2.25
N LYS A 122 -17.01 10.07 2.24
CA LYS A 122 -17.64 9.20 1.26
C LYS A 122 -18.43 8.11 1.98
N LEU A 123 -19.70 7.92 1.60
CA LEU A 123 -20.53 6.83 2.11
C LEU A 123 -20.21 5.55 1.34
N GLN A 124 -20.00 4.46 2.07
CA GLN A 124 -20.10 3.13 1.48
C GLN A 124 -21.59 2.81 1.29
N ASP A 125 -21.97 2.47 0.08
CA ASP A 125 -23.34 2.06 -0.22
C ASP A 125 -23.50 0.59 0.20
N ASP A 126 -24.05 0.37 1.41
CA ASP A 126 -24.32 -0.96 1.97
C ASP A 126 -25.56 -1.64 1.36
N ARG A 127 -26.08 -1.13 0.27
CA ARG A 127 -27.28 -1.64 -0.38
C ARG A 127 -27.11 -1.93 -1.85
N GLN A 128 -26.29 -2.93 -2.14
CA GLN A 128 -26.53 -3.75 -3.34
C GLN A 128 -26.00 -5.16 -3.06
N ASP A 129 -26.82 -6.15 -3.46
CA ASP A 129 -26.47 -7.55 -3.52
C ASP A 129 -25.04 -7.69 -4.01
N ILE A 130 -24.27 -8.58 -3.33
CA ILE A 130 -22.89 -8.87 -3.65
C ILE A 130 -22.79 -9.40 -5.07
N GLN A 131 -22.91 -8.52 -6.04
CA GLN A 131 -22.23 -8.66 -7.31
C GLN A 131 -20.82 -8.15 -7.06
N TYR A 132 -19.85 -9.02 -7.22
CA TYR A 132 -18.43 -8.70 -7.13
C TYR A 132 -18.04 -7.73 -8.26
N GLU A 133 -18.48 -6.48 -8.18
CA GLU A 133 -17.82 -5.40 -8.86
C GLU A 133 -16.65 -4.98 -8.00
N GLY A 134 -15.46 -5.12 -8.57
CA GLY A 134 -14.20 -4.88 -7.89
C GLY A 134 -14.21 -3.57 -7.12
N PHE A 135 -13.52 -3.53 -6.00
CA PHE A 135 -13.29 -2.32 -5.21
C PHE A 135 -12.59 -1.24 -6.06
N ASP A 136 -13.36 -0.59 -6.92
CA ASP A 136 -12.96 0.60 -7.64
C ASP A 136 -13.40 1.80 -6.82
N ALA A 137 -12.53 2.31 -6.02
CA ALA A 137 -12.43 3.74 -5.73
C ALA A 137 -11.88 4.04 -4.33
N VAL A 138 -10.62 3.85 -4.14
CA VAL A 138 -9.92 4.87 -3.36
C VAL A 138 -9.88 6.10 -4.26
N ALA A 139 -10.50 7.20 -3.86
CA ALA A 139 -10.47 8.43 -4.63
C ALA A 139 -9.01 8.91 -4.69
N ILE A 140 -8.35 8.56 -5.79
CA ILE A 140 -7.00 9.04 -6.11
C ILE A 140 -7.11 10.56 -6.17
N ASP A 141 -6.26 11.26 -5.43
CA ASP A 141 -6.14 12.71 -5.57
C ASP A 141 -5.55 13.04 -6.94
N SER A 142 -6.44 13.09 -7.94
CA SER A 142 -6.06 13.35 -9.33
C SER A 142 -5.45 14.74 -9.53
N ILE A 143 -5.73 15.69 -8.65
CA ILE A 143 -5.15 17.05 -8.70
C ILE A 143 -3.73 16.99 -8.16
N GLY A 144 -3.53 16.42 -6.97
CA GLY A 144 -2.20 16.25 -6.38
C GLY A 144 -1.29 15.39 -7.24
N TYR A 145 -1.81 14.29 -7.79
CA TYR A 145 -1.07 13.45 -8.75
C TYR A 145 -0.56 14.26 -9.94
N LYS A 146 -1.46 15.01 -10.59
CA LYS A 146 -1.11 15.84 -11.75
C LYS A 146 -0.08 16.91 -11.39
N GLU A 147 -0.26 17.58 -10.26
CA GLU A 147 0.67 18.61 -9.80
C GLU A 147 2.07 18.05 -9.58
N MET A 148 2.19 16.90 -8.92
CA MET A 148 3.48 16.24 -8.72
C MET A 148 4.11 15.79 -10.05
N MET A 149 3.32 15.27 -10.98
CA MET A 149 3.79 14.94 -12.34
C MET A 149 4.33 16.17 -13.06
N ASP A 150 3.61 17.28 -13.05
CA ASP A 150 4.02 18.54 -13.71
C ASP A 150 5.32 19.10 -13.10
N LEU A 151 5.45 19.08 -11.75
CA LEU A 151 6.66 19.48 -11.03
C LEU A 151 7.85 18.57 -11.35
N GLY A 152 7.61 17.25 -11.42
CA GLY A 152 8.62 16.28 -11.83
C GLY A 152 9.14 16.52 -13.25
N ILE A 153 8.22 16.72 -14.21
CA ILE A 153 8.55 17.03 -15.59
C ILE A 153 9.35 18.33 -15.69
N LYS A 154 8.91 19.37 -15.01
CA LYS A 154 9.60 20.67 -14.97
C LYS A 154 11.01 20.52 -14.38
N SER A 155 11.17 19.86 -13.24
CA SER A 155 12.47 19.63 -12.61
C SER A 155 13.41 18.83 -13.50
N ARG A 156 12.90 17.84 -14.25
CA ARG A 156 13.67 17.11 -15.26
C ARG A 156 14.15 18.01 -16.40
N GLN A 157 13.29 18.91 -16.91
CA GLN A 157 13.65 19.88 -17.95
C GLN A 157 14.72 20.87 -17.47
N GLU A 158 14.70 21.22 -16.19
CA GLU A 158 15.70 22.07 -15.53
C GLU A 158 16.98 21.32 -15.16
N ASN A 159 17.08 20.02 -15.53
CA ASN A 159 18.17 19.11 -15.19
C ASN A 159 18.39 18.91 -13.67
N ASN A 160 17.35 19.13 -12.88
CA ASN A 160 17.35 18.88 -11.44
C ASN A 160 16.80 17.49 -11.15
N LEU A 161 17.62 16.47 -11.45
CA LEU A 161 17.20 15.06 -11.36
C LEU A 161 16.77 14.62 -9.96
N PRO A 162 17.43 15.02 -8.85
CA PRO A 162 16.99 14.64 -7.52
C PRO A 162 15.57 15.12 -7.18
N HIS A 163 15.23 16.36 -7.54
CA HIS A 163 13.88 16.90 -7.33
C HIS A 163 12.86 16.22 -8.25
N ALA A 164 13.23 15.97 -9.52
CA ALA A 164 12.36 15.24 -10.43
C ALA A 164 12.00 13.85 -9.90
N ILE A 165 13.00 13.10 -9.40
CA ILE A 165 12.77 11.78 -8.78
C ILE A 165 11.86 11.88 -7.56
N ALA A 166 12.07 12.88 -6.70
CA ALA A 166 11.24 13.09 -5.51
C ALA A 166 9.77 13.36 -5.89
N TYR A 167 9.52 14.24 -6.84
CA TYR A 167 8.16 14.54 -7.31
C TYR A 167 7.49 13.35 -8.00
N PHE A 168 8.20 12.58 -8.82
CA PHE A 168 7.62 11.37 -9.41
C PHE A 168 7.35 10.28 -8.38
N LYS A 169 8.18 10.12 -7.36
CA LYS A 169 7.88 9.22 -6.24
C LYS A 169 6.65 9.65 -5.48
N GLU A 170 6.47 10.96 -5.23
CA GLU A 170 5.27 11.48 -4.60
C GLU A 170 4.02 11.29 -5.47
N ALA A 171 4.11 11.54 -6.78
CA ALA A 171 3.02 11.22 -7.69
C ALA A 171 2.64 9.74 -7.62
N TYR A 172 3.62 8.85 -7.61
CA TYR A 172 3.38 7.40 -7.48
C TYR A 172 2.76 7.03 -6.13
N HIS A 173 3.19 7.67 -5.05
CA HIS A 173 2.60 7.48 -3.72
C HIS A 173 1.11 7.90 -3.69
N ILE A 174 0.76 8.99 -4.37
CA ILE A 174 -0.63 9.47 -4.50
C ILE A 174 -1.46 8.49 -5.35
N ASN A 175 -0.90 7.96 -6.43
CA ASN A 175 -1.56 7.00 -7.32
C ASN A 175 -0.64 5.85 -7.71
N PRO A 176 -0.55 4.79 -6.91
CA PRO A 176 0.29 3.63 -7.21
C PRO A 176 -0.20 2.78 -8.40
N TYR A 177 -1.38 3.07 -8.93
CA TYR A 177 -1.86 2.42 -10.17
C TYR A 177 -1.30 3.09 -11.43
N GLY A 178 -0.72 4.28 -11.31
CA GLY A 178 -0.07 4.98 -12.41
C GLY A 178 1.35 4.47 -12.67
N ILE A 179 1.61 3.93 -13.86
CA ILE A 179 2.95 3.43 -14.26
C ILE A 179 3.89 4.61 -14.62
N GLU A 180 3.33 5.69 -15.16
CA GLU A 180 4.07 6.81 -15.74
C GLU A 180 5.12 7.46 -14.83
N PRO A 181 4.90 7.69 -13.52
CA PRO A 181 5.93 8.24 -12.64
C PRO A 181 7.18 7.37 -12.58
N ILE A 182 7.00 6.05 -12.51
CA ILE A 182 8.09 5.07 -12.43
C ILE A 182 8.84 4.99 -13.76
N GLU A 183 8.13 5.05 -14.89
CA GLU A 183 8.75 5.13 -16.22
C GLU A 183 9.61 6.39 -16.38
N ASN A 184 9.17 7.53 -15.86
CA ASN A 184 9.96 8.75 -15.88
C ASN A 184 11.26 8.61 -15.08
N ILE A 185 11.23 7.98 -13.89
CA ILE A 185 12.43 7.75 -13.07
C ILE A 185 13.39 6.81 -13.79
N THR A 186 12.90 5.68 -14.30
CA THR A 186 13.76 4.69 -14.97
C THR A 186 14.35 5.22 -16.28
N ALA A 187 13.58 6.03 -17.02
CA ALA A 187 14.10 6.71 -18.22
C ALA A 187 15.20 7.73 -17.89
N MET A 188 15.09 8.45 -16.76
CA MET A 188 16.16 9.35 -16.31
C MET A 188 17.41 8.58 -15.90
N ASN A 189 17.28 7.47 -15.17
CA ASN A 189 18.43 6.62 -14.83
C ASN A 189 19.15 6.13 -16.09
N THR A 190 18.39 5.61 -17.05
CA THR A 190 18.95 5.17 -18.35
C THR A 190 19.66 6.31 -19.09
N ALA A 191 19.06 7.51 -19.12
CA ALA A 191 19.65 8.66 -19.80
C ALA A 191 21.00 9.13 -19.21
N VAL A 192 21.25 8.85 -17.94
CA VAL A 192 22.51 9.18 -17.25
C VAL A 192 23.45 7.97 -17.08
N GLY A 193 23.13 6.82 -17.68
CA GLY A 193 23.94 5.62 -17.64
C GLY A 193 23.91 4.89 -16.29
N LYS A 194 22.79 4.96 -15.56
CA LYS A 194 22.54 4.31 -14.27
C LYS A 194 21.40 3.30 -14.36
N GLU A 195 21.40 2.48 -15.39
CA GLU A 195 20.36 1.46 -15.60
C GLU A 195 20.29 0.43 -14.47
N GLU A 196 21.41 0.20 -13.79
CA GLU A 196 21.49 -0.67 -12.61
C GLU A 196 20.59 -0.20 -11.44
N ASP A 197 20.32 1.11 -11.35
CA ASP A 197 19.42 1.65 -10.33
C ASP A 197 17.94 1.34 -10.61
N ASN A 198 17.59 0.90 -11.82
CA ASN A 198 16.19 0.63 -12.20
C ASN A 198 15.57 -0.54 -11.44
N GLN A 199 16.38 -1.53 -11.05
CA GLN A 199 15.89 -2.62 -10.21
C GLN A 199 15.27 -2.08 -8.92
N ALA A 200 16.02 -1.26 -8.19
CA ALA A 200 15.54 -0.66 -6.93
C ALA A 200 14.31 0.24 -7.12
N VAL A 201 14.15 0.86 -8.30
CA VAL A 201 12.96 1.66 -8.63
C VAL A 201 11.73 0.76 -8.83
N TYR A 202 11.87 -0.38 -9.49
CA TYR A 202 10.76 -1.32 -9.66
C TYR A 202 10.42 -2.05 -8.35
N GLU A 203 11.42 -2.39 -7.52
CA GLU A 203 11.20 -2.92 -6.16
C GLU A 203 10.38 -1.93 -5.32
N TYR A 204 10.77 -0.66 -5.31
CA TYR A 204 10.01 0.40 -4.65
C TYR A 204 8.56 0.49 -5.16
N ALA A 205 8.34 0.37 -6.47
CA ALA A 205 7.01 0.45 -7.06
C ALA A 205 6.12 -0.73 -6.62
N ILE A 206 6.67 -1.94 -6.59
CA ILE A 206 5.97 -3.15 -6.13
C ILE A 206 5.63 -3.05 -4.65
N ASP A 207 6.58 -2.59 -3.82
CA ASP A 207 6.38 -2.42 -2.38
C ASP A 207 5.29 -1.41 -2.08
N GLU A 208 5.32 -0.26 -2.76
CA GLU A 208 4.34 0.81 -2.57
C GLU A 208 2.93 0.37 -2.99
N LEU A 209 2.81 -0.28 -4.15
CA LEU A 209 1.54 -0.83 -4.64
C LEU A 209 1.01 -1.93 -3.71
N THR A 210 1.88 -2.82 -3.23
CA THR A 210 1.51 -3.88 -2.28
C THR A 210 1.06 -3.29 -0.95
N ARG A 211 1.76 -2.27 -0.44
CA ARG A 211 1.37 -1.55 0.77
C ARG A 211 0.02 -0.86 0.61
N TRP A 212 -0.20 -0.18 -0.52
CA TRP A 212 -1.46 0.47 -0.85
C TRP A 212 -2.62 -0.52 -0.88
N ASN A 213 -2.46 -1.64 -1.59
CA ASN A 213 -3.46 -2.68 -1.67
C ASN A 213 -3.83 -3.26 -0.30
N ARG A 214 -2.82 -3.48 0.56
CA ARG A 214 -3.05 -3.97 1.94
C ARG A 214 -3.88 -3.01 2.78
N LEU A 215 -3.73 -1.71 2.58
CA LEU A 215 -4.44 -0.67 3.34
C LEU A 215 -5.84 -0.39 2.78
N ASN A 216 -6.02 -0.50 1.48
CA ASN A 216 -7.22 -0.02 0.78
C ASN A 216 -8.02 -1.14 0.10
N GLY A 217 -7.53 -2.38 0.19
CA GLY A 217 -8.06 -3.52 -0.56
C GLY A 217 -7.48 -3.60 -1.98
N THR A 218 -7.37 -4.81 -2.50
CA THR A 218 -6.82 -5.08 -3.82
C THR A 218 -7.96 -5.15 -4.85
N GLY A 219 -8.10 -4.10 -5.65
CA GLY A 219 -9.01 -4.06 -6.79
C GLY A 219 -8.37 -4.53 -8.09
N ASN A 220 -9.18 -4.67 -9.16
CA ASN A 220 -8.69 -5.00 -10.50
C ASN A 220 -7.69 -3.95 -11.03
N SER A 221 -7.79 -2.70 -10.60
CA SER A 221 -6.89 -1.61 -10.99
C SER A 221 -5.43 -1.86 -10.57
N ALA A 222 -5.19 -2.72 -9.57
CA ALA A 222 -3.84 -3.08 -9.13
C ALA A 222 -3.14 -4.08 -10.08
N VAL A 223 -3.89 -4.79 -10.91
CA VAL A 223 -3.37 -5.92 -11.68
C VAL A 223 -2.42 -5.47 -12.78
N GLU A 224 -2.84 -4.52 -13.61
CA GLU A 224 -2.02 -4.04 -14.74
C GLU A 224 -0.67 -3.48 -14.30
N PRO A 225 -0.58 -2.56 -13.31
CA PRO A 225 0.72 -2.08 -12.83
C PRO A 225 1.56 -3.18 -12.19
N MET A 226 0.98 -4.12 -11.45
CA MET A 226 1.73 -5.23 -10.86
C MET A 226 2.28 -6.16 -11.95
N GLU A 227 1.49 -6.50 -12.98
CA GLU A 227 1.96 -7.27 -14.14
C GLU A 227 3.14 -6.57 -14.83
N TYR A 228 3.03 -5.25 -15.04
CA TYR A 228 4.06 -4.44 -15.67
C TYR A 228 5.38 -4.50 -14.87
N PHE A 229 5.33 -4.21 -13.56
CA PHE A 229 6.55 -4.19 -12.74
C PHE A 229 7.14 -5.59 -12.54
N ALA A 230 6.32 -6.62 -12.37
CA ALA A 230 6.80 -8.00 -12.28
C ALA A 230 7.50 -8.45 -13.57
N ALA A 231 6.98 -8.05 -14.73
CA ALA A 231 7.61 -8.33 -16.01
C ALA A 231 8.96 -7.61 -16.17
N LYS A 232 9.05 -6.34 -15.75
CA LYS A 232 10.31 -5.56 -15.76
C LYS A 232 11.36 -6.20 -14.86
N MET A 233 11.00 -6.55 -13.63
CA MET A 233 11.90 -7.21 -12.69
C MET A 233 12.37 -8.57 -13.21
N LYS A 234 11.48 -9.40 -13.79
CA LYS A 234 11.82 -10.67 -14.41
C LYS A 234 12.81 -10.51 -15.56
N SER A 235 12.77 -9.39 -16.29
CA SER A 235 13.73 -9.09 -17.37
C SER A 235 15.12 -8.73 -16.82
N ILE A 236 15.22 -8.23 -15.58
CA ILE A 236 16.47 -7.91 -14.89
C ILE A 236 17.05 -9.17 -14.23
N ASP A 237 16.26 -9.84 -13.41
CA ASP A 237 16.60 -11.12 -12.78
C ASP A 237 15.45 -12.12 -12.86
N ALA A 238 15.58 -13.09 -13.75
CA ALA A 238 14.59 -14.17 -13.92
C ALA A 238 14.51 -15.13 -12.72
N ASN A 239 15.50 -15.13 -11.83
CA ASN A 239 15.50 -15.96 -10.62
C ASN A 239 14.85 -15.27 -9.42
N ASP A 240 14.70 -13.95 -9.43
CA ASP A 240 13.99 -13.24 -8.39
C ASP A 240 12.51 -13.62 -8.38
N ILE A 241 12.08 -14.30 -7.31
CA ILE A 241 10.69 -14.76 -7.15
C ILE A 241 9.78 -13.69 -6.54
N TYR A 242 10.33 -12.67 -5.89
CA TYR A 242 9.57 -11.67 -5.13
C TYR A 242 8.50 -10.96 -5.98
N PRO A 243 8.82 -10.41 -7.16
CA PRO A 243 7.83 -9.69 -7.97
C PRO A 243 6.67 -10.60 -8.44
N ARG A 244 7.02 -11.86 -8.79
CA ARG A 244 6.03 -12.84 -9.24
C ARG A 244 5.14 -13.33 -8.10
N THR A 245 5.70 -13.43 -6.90
CA THR A 245 4.93 -13.74 -5.69
C THR A 245 3.98 -12.59 -5.35
N SER A 246 4.41 -11.35 -5.47
CA SER A 246 3.56 -10.17 -5.28
C SER A 246 2.42 -10.12 -6.30
N LEU A 247 2.70 -10.47 -7.57
CA LEU A 247 1.67 -10.59 -8.61
C LEU A 247 0.68 -11.73 -8.33
N LEU A 248 1.17 -12.88 -7.86
CA LEU A 248 0.30 -14.00 -7.44
C LEU A 248 -0.69 -13.55 -6.36
N TRP A 249 -0.20 -12.86 -5.34
CA TRP A 249 -1.05 -12.29 -4.28
C TRP A 249 -2.04 -11.28 -4.83
N THR A 250 -1.63 -10.40 -5.72
CA THR A 250 -2.50 -9.42 -6.36
C THR A 250 -3.68 -10.11 -7.05
N TYR A 251 -3.44 -11.18 -7.83
CA TYR A 251 -4.53 -11.94 -8.45
C TYR A 251 -5.47 -12.59 -7.43
N LEU A 252 -4.91 -13.22 -6.39
CA LEU A 252 -5.70 -13.92 -5.38
C LEU A 252 -6.59 -12.95 -4.58
N GLU A 253 -6.06 -11.80 -4.20
CA GLU A 253 -6.77 -10.81 -3.40
C GLU A 253 -7.91 -10.13 -4.17
N THR A 254 -7.81 -9.99 -5.51
CA THR A 254 -8.92 -9.47 -6.32
C THR A 254 -10.15 -10.38 -6.29
N ARG A 255 -9.98 -11.66 -5.96
CA ARG A 255 -11.03 -12.70 -6.00
C ARG A 255 -11.76 -12.80 -7.34
N ASN A 256 -11.16 -12.28 -8.41
CA ASN A 256 -11.74 -12.32 -9.75
C ASN A 256 -11.48 -13.70 -10.40
N PRO A 257 -12.51 -14.47 -10.75
CA PRO A 257 -12.35 -15.79 -11.35
C PRO A 257 -11.63 -15.77 -12.71
N ASP A 258 -11.63 -14.63 -13.41
CA ASP A 258 -10.91 -14.49 -14.70
C ASP A 258 -9.39 -14.62 -14.53
N TYR A 259 -8.86 -14.48 -13.32
CA TYR A 259 -7.43 -14.64 -13.04
C TYR A 259 -7.03 -16.07 -12.63
N GLU A 260 -7.97 -17.01 -12.50
CA GLU A 260 -7.67 -18.38 -12.08
C GLU A 260 -6.57 -19.05 -12.92
N MET A 261 -6.63 -18.91 -14.24
CA MET A 261 -5.61 -19.43 -15.13
C MET A 261 -4.24 -18.76 -14.95
N LYS A 262 -4.24 -17.44 -14.69
CA LYS A 262 -3.01 -16.68 -14.40
C LYS A 262 -2.37 -17.13 -13.09
N VAL A 263 -3.19 -17.39 -12.05
CA VAL A 263 -2.75 -17.96 -10.76
C VAL A 263 -2.12 -19.34 -10.98
N LYS A 264 -2.79 -20.24 -11.72
CA LYS A 264 -2.25 -21.58 -12.03
C LYS A 264 -0.90 -21.51 -12.73
N ASN A 265 -0.77 -20.65 -13.74
CA ASN A 265 0.47 -20.46 -14.50
C ASN A 265 1.61 -19.94 -13.60
N LEU A 266 1.33 -18.99 -12.70
CA LEU A 266 2.32 -18.48 -11.75
C LEU A 266 2.73 -19.56 -10.73
N LEU A 267 1.81 -20.38 -10.24
CA LEU A 267 2.14 -21.51 -9.36
C LEU A 267 3.05 -22.51 -10.06
N ASP A 268 2.76 -22.85 -11.35
CA ASP A 268 3.59 -23.74 -12.16
C ASP A 268 5.00 -23.19 -12.40
N GLU A 269 5.17 -21.88 -12.38
CA GLU A 269 6.47 -21.22 -12.51
C GLU A 269 7.20 -21.09 -11.16
N LEU A 270 6.50 -20.67 -10.11
CA LEU A 270 7.08 -20.35 -8.80
C LEU A 270 7.47 -21.58 -7.99
N ILE A 271 6.67 -22.65 -8.04
CA ILE A 271 6.94 -23.88 -7.27
C ILE A 271 8.31 -24.46 -7.63
N PRO A 272 8.64 -24.74 -8.91
CA PRO A 272 9.98 -25.21 -9.27
C PRO A 272 11.10 -24.21 -8.98
N ALA A 273 10.81 -22.90 -9.07
CA ALA A 273 11.80 -21.87 -8.78
C ALA A 273 12.16 -21.83 -7.29
N THR A 274 11.19 -21.97 -6.40
CA THR A 274 11.42 -22.02 -4.94
C THR A 274 12.14 -23.32 -4.55
N GLU A 275 11.82 -24.44 -5.17
CA GLU A 275 12.53 -25.72 -4.95
C GLU A 275 14.01 -25.62 -5.35
N LYS A 276 14.28 -25.08 -6.55
CA LYS A 276 15.65 -24.89 -7.07
C LYS A 276 16.49 -23.97 -6.19
N GLN A 277 15.86 -22.97 -5.58
CA GLN A 277 16.53 -22.01 -4.69
C GLN A 277 16.54 -22.45 -3.23
N GLU A 278 16.03 -23.63 -2.92
CA GLU A 278 15.90 -24.16 -1.56
C GLU A 278 15.09 -23.30 -0.59
N LEU A 279 14.11 -22.53 -1.12
CA LEU A 279 13.21 -21.65 -0.38
C LEU A 279 12.02 -22.45 0.17
N TRP A 280 12.30 -23.36 1.12
CA TRP A 280 11.35 -24.36 1.61
C TRP A 280 10.08 -23.78 2.25
N PRO A 281 10.13 -22.67 3.01
CA PRO A 281 8.92 -22.01 3.50
C PRO A 281 7.98 -21.59 2.37
N GLN A 282 8.49 -20.91 1.36
CA GLN A 282 7.75 -20.46 0.20
C GLN A 282 7.25 -21.64 -0.64
N TYR A 283 8.10 -22.63 -0.86
CA TYR A 283 7.72 -23.87 -1.55
C TYR A 283 6.51 -24.55 -0.89
N GLY A 284 6.57 -24.77 0.44
CA GLY A 284 5.50 -25.39 1.20
C GLY A 284 4.20 -24.62 1.12
N TYR A 285 4.27 -23.31 1.23
CA TYR A 285 3.12 -22.42 1.09
C TYR A 285 2.48 -22.50 -0.31
N LEU A 286 3.28 -22.39 -1.38
CA LEU A 286 2.81 -22.48 -2.76
C LEU A 286 2.23 -23.85 -3.10
N MET A 287 2.80 -24.94 -2.55
CA MET A 287 2.25 -26.28 -2.69
C MET A 287 0.89 -26.40 -1.99
N SER A 288 0.74 -25.82 -0.82
CA SER A 288 -0.56 -25.76 -0.12
C SER A 288 -1.60 -24.98 -0.93
N LEU A 289 -1.22 -23.85 -1.48
CA LEU A 289 -2.11 -23.03 -2.31
C LEU A 289 -2.50 -23.77 -3.61
N ARG A 290 -1.60 -24.56 -4.19
CA ARG A 290 -1.84 -25.34 -5.41
C ARG A 290 -3.05 -26.26 -5.28
N THR A 291 -3.36 -26.78 -4.09
CA THR A 291 -4.51 -27.67 -3.86
C THR A 291 -5.84 -27.01 -4.19
N CYS A 292 -5.94 -25.70 -4.07
CA CYS A 292 -7.15 -24.95 -4.41
C CYS A 292 -7.44 -24.93 -5.93
N PHE A 293 -6.47 -25.33 -6.78
CA PHE A 293 -6.51 -25.17 -8.24
C PHE A 293 -6.30 -26.48 -9.01
N ILE A 294 -6.31 -27.62 -8.34
CA ILE A 294 -6.21 -28.95 -8.97
C ILE A 294 -7.41 -29.81 -8.56
N GLU A 295 -7.83 -30.68 -9.48
CA GLU A 295 -8.95 -31.59 -9.22
C GLU A 295 -8.55 -32.80 -8.36
N ASN A 296 -7.29 -33.20 -8.44
CA ASN A 296 -6.78 -34.39 -7.76
C ASN A 296 -5.51 -34.04 -6.96
N GLU A 297 -5.67 -33.76 -5.68
CA GLU A 297 -4.57 -33.41 -4.79
C GLU A 297 -3.45 -34.47 -4.74
N LYS A 298 -3.77 -35.75 -5.02
CA LYS A 298 -2.77 -36.84 -5.02
C LYS A 298 -1.65 -36.64 -6.05
N GLU A 299 -1.87 -35.81 -7.05
CA GLU A 299 -0.84 -35.43 -8.00
C GLU A 299 0.32 -34.65 -7.35
N LEU A 300 0.11 -34.08 -6.15
CA LEU A 300 1.16 -33.37 -5.43
C LEU A 300 2.07 -34.28 -4.59
N ILE A 301 1.67 -35.55 -4.32
CA ILE A 301 2.47 -36.47 -3.52
C ILE A 301 3.91 -36.60 -4.03
N PRO A 302 4.17 -36.80 -5.34
CA PRO A 302 5.53 -36.92 -5.86
C PRO A 302 6.41 -35.69 -5.69
N PHE A 303 5.82 -34.53 -5.46
CA PHE A 303 6.52 -33.26 -5.27
C PHE A 303 6.74 -32.93 -3.78
N VAL A 304 5.76 -33.23 -2.93
CA VAL A 304 5.80 -32.89 -1.49
C VAL A 304 6.56 -33.97 -0.69
N GLU A 305 6.28 -35.26 -0.92
CA GLU A 305 6.83 -36.32 -0.10
C GLU A 305 8.37 -36.40 -0.10
N PRO A 306 9.10 -36.24 -1.22
CA PRO A 306 10.57 -36.23 -1.24
C PRO A 306 11.18 -35.06 -0.44
N ASN A 307 10.42 -33.96 -0.26
CA ASN A 307 10.86 -32.76 0.40
C ASN A 307 10.34 -32.61 1.84
N ALA A 308 9.60 -33.61 2.37
CA ALA A 308 8.92 -33.55 3.66
C ALA A 308 9.86 -33.18 4.83
N ASP A 309 11.07 -33.76 4.89
CA ASP A 309 12.05 -33.45 5.95
C ASP A 309 12.59 -31.99 5.87
N LYS A 310 12.58 -31.39 4.70
CA LYS A 310 12.99 -30.00 4.50
C LYS A 310 11.85 -29.05 4.88
N LEU A 311 10.63 -29.41 4.52
CA LEU A 311 9.41 -28.67 4.88
C LEU A 311 9.17 -28.65 6.39
N ALA A 312 9.50 -29.72 7.09
CA ALA A 312 9.38 -29.81 8.55
C ALA A 312 10.39 -28.95 9.33
N LYS A 313 11.28 -28.24 8.65
CA LYS A 313 12.28 -27.36 9.32
C LYS A 313 11.77 -25.95 9.60
N SER A 314 10.60 -25.59 9.10
CA SER A 314 10.00 -24.28 9.33
C SER A 314 8.48 -24.36 9.45
N PRO A 315 7.87 -23.51 10.31
CA PRO A 315 6.42 -23.45 10.44
C PRO A 315 5.70 -23.21 9.10
N GLN A 316 6.26 -22.38 8.22
CA GLN A 316 5.66 -22.04 6.92
C GLN A 316 5.54 -23.23 5.94
N GLY A 317 6.31 -24.32 6.16
CA GLY A 317 6.22 -25.55 5.36
C GLY A 317 5.10 -26.50 5.77
N VAL A 318 4.49 -26.25 6.94
CA VAL A 318 3.54 -27.18 7.59
C VAL A 318 2.31 -27.48 6.76
N GLY A 319 1.77 -26.49 6.05
CA GLY A 319 0.57 -26.68 5.22
C GLY A 319 0.69 -27.82 4.21
N ALA A 320 1.83 -27.93 3.55
CA ALA A 320 2.09 -29.03 2.61
C ALA A 320 2.15 -30.41 3.30
N LEU A 321 2.68 -30.49 4.52
CA LEU A 321 2.73 -31.73 5.30
C LEU A 321 1.33 -32.18 5.77
N VAL A 322 0.47 -31.23 6.17
CA VAL A 322 -0.93 -31.51 6.52
C VAL A 322 -1.69 -32.03 5.31
N ILE A 323 -1.52 -31.44 4.16
CA ILE A 323 -2.10 -31.91 2.90
C ILE A 323 -1.63 -33.33 2.60
N LEU A 324 -0.34 -33.59 2.72
CA LEU A 324 0.23 -34.95 2.50
C LEU A 324 -0.37 -35.97 3.48
N SER A 325 -0.55 -35.62 4.76
CA SER A 325 -1.24 -36.43 5.75
C SER A 325 -2.66 -36.76 5.33
N ARG A 326 -3.43 -35.74 4.90
CA ARG A 326 -4.82 -35.90 4.45
C ARG A 326 -4.90 -36.86 3.25
N MET A 327 -4.04 -36.66 2.23
CA MET A 327 -3.99 -37.53 1.04
C MET A 327 -3.73 -38.98 1.36
N TYR A 328 -2.83 -39.27 2.30
CA TYR A 328 -2.56 -40.66 2.73
C TYR A 328 -3.70 -41.25 3.56
N ARG A 329 -4.40 -40.43 4.37
CA ARG A 329 -5.57 -40.88 5.11
C ARG A 329 -6.72 -41.31 4.18
N GLU A 330 -6.94 -40.56 3.11
CA GLU A 330 -7.90 -40.94 2.05
C GLU A 330 -7.55 -42.23 1.30
N GLN A 331 -6.26 -42.58 1.26
CA GLN A 331 -5.78 -43.83 0.71
C GLN A 331 -5.79 -44.99 1.73
N ASN A 332 -6.27 -44.77 2.95
CA ASN A 332 -6.23 -45.68 4.09
C ASN A 332 -4.80 -46.06 4.53
N ASP A 333 -3.78 -45.30 4.15
CA ASP A 333 -2.41 -45.41 4.67
C ASP A 333 -2.25 -44.54 5.93
N ASN A 334 -2.88 -45.02 7.03
CA ASN A 334 -2.87 -44.28 8.30
C ASN A 334 -1.46 -44.13 8.85
N ALA A 335 -0.54 -45.06 8.60
CA ALA A 335 0.83 -44.96 9.12
C ALA A 335 1.59 -43.76 8.52
N LYS A 336 1.48 -43.56 7.20
CA LYS A 336 2.06 -42.36 6.55
C LYS A 336 1.31 -41.11 6.92
N ALA A 337 -0.01 -41.15 6.99
CA ALA A 337 -0.81 -40.01 7.42
C ALA A 337 -0.38 -39.48 8.80
N ASP A 338 -0.28 -40.37 9.79
CA ASP A 338 0.14 -40.03 11.16
C ASP A 338 1.60 -39.55 11.21
N LYS A 339 2.47 -40.12 10.40
CA LYS A 339 3.86 -39.65 10.26
C LYS A 339 3.92 -38.18 9.85
N TYR A 340 3.23 -37.80 8.77
CA TYR A 340 3.31 -36.44 8.24
C TYR A 340 2.56 -35.44 9.11
N MET A 341 1.46 -35.82 9.75
CA MET A 341 0.80 -34.98 10.75
C MET A 341 1.72 -34.68 11.94
N LYS A 342 2.40 -35.70 12.46
CA LYS A 342 3.36 -35.51 13.54
C LYS A 342 4.52 -34.60 13.15
N MET A 343 5.02 -34.70 11.91
CA MET A 343 6.06 -33.79 11.41
C MET A 343 5.53 -32.34 11.35
N ALA A 344 4.30 -32.14 10.93
CA ALA A 344 3.65 -30.83 10.91
C ALA A 344 3.50 -30.24 12.32
N GLU A 345 2.97 -31.03 13.29
CA GLU A 345 2.80 -30.62 14.67
C GLU A 345 4.13 -30.30 15.38
N GLN A 346 5.21 -30.96 14.99
CA GLN A 346 6.53 -30.66 15.54
C GLN A 346 7.13 -29.39 14.98
N ALA A 347 6.83 -29.06 13.72
CA ALA A 347 7.35 -27.87 13.06
C ALA A 347 6.56 -26.60 13.43
N ASP A 348 5.28 -26.72 13.75
CA ASP A 348 4.38 -25.62 14.17
C ASP A 348 3.48 -26.07 15.34
N PRO A 349 4.02 -26.14 16.56
CA PRO A 349 3.26 -26.59 17.73
C PRO A 349 2.04 -25.70 18.08
N GLU A 350 2.16 -24.41 17.81
CA GLU A 350 1.11 -23.41 18.10
C GLU A 350 0.07 -23.32 16.98
N ARG A 351 0.32 -23.98 15.85
CA ARG A 351 -0.52 -23.93 14.63
C ARG A 351 -0.76 -22.52 14.07
N GLU A 352 0.20 -21.63 14.25
CA GLU A 352 0.09 -20.23 13.81
C GLU A 352 0.16 -20.07 12.27
N GLU A 353 0.88 -20.96 11.61
CA GLU A 353 1.16 -20.88 10.16
C GLU A 353 0.23 -21.76 9.31
N LEU A 354 -0.67 -22.54 9.94
CA LEU A 354 -1.65 -23.31 9.19
C LEU A 354 -2.64 -22.36 8.49
N PRO A 355 -2.73 -22.42 7.16
CA PRO A 355 -3.75 -21.66 6.46
C PRO A 355 -5.15 -22.03 6.98
N LYS A 356 -5.97 -21.03 7.33
CA LYS A 356 -7.33 -21.22 7.90
C LYS A 356 -8.26 -22.10 7.04
N TRP A 357 -7.95 -22.24 5.74
CA TRP A 357 -8.70 -23.10 4.84
C TRP A 357 -8.26 -24.57 4.87
N LEU A 358 -7.23 -24.91 5.65
CA LEU A 358 -6.78 -26.29 5.90
C LEU A 358 -7.41 -26.87 7.17
N GLU A 359 -7.99 -26.04 8.05
CA GLU A 359 -8.77 -26.46 9.21
C GLU A 359 -10.15 -26.97 8.77
#